data_ad83d649ebfd119d75dfca41770ca57d
#
_entry.id   ad83d649ebfd119d75dfca41770ca57d
#
_cell.length_a   1.000
_cell.length_b   1.000
_cell.length_c   1.000
_cell.angle_alpha   90.00
_cell.angle_beta   90.00
_cell.angle_gamma   90.00
#
_symmetry.space_group_name_H-M   'P 1'
#
loop_
_entity.id
_entity.type
_entity.pdbx_description
1 polymer ?
#
loop_
_entity_poly.entity_id
_entity_poly.type
_entity_poly.pdbx_seq_one_letter_code
_entity_poly.pdbx_strand_id
1 'polypeptide(L)'
;MGNEGEGIGHLSLSDVANNKTGTDISTKASSEDGNNVQNITVFVKDTVIGDVAEISIMKAKKSIAYGRLVRLITPSPSRVTPVCPVAKSCGGCSLQHISYEKQLEYKWNKVRECLRRIGKIENPDTLMEPIYGMKEPYHYRNKAQFPVKIKDGKVLMGFYRQHSNDVVTCKECKIQDFTINEIFGFIQKHITIEMAEGLRHIFIRHSSTDEIQVVFIGKN
;
A
#
# COMPACT_ATOMS: atom_id res chain seq x y z
N MET A 1 -2.12 9.90 8.26
CA MET A 1 -2.12 8.56 7.62
C MET A 1 -1.67 7.52 8.61
N GLY A 2 -2.19 6.30 8.51
CA GLY A 2 -1.86 5.17 9.36
C GLY A 2 -0.54 4.49 9.01
N ASN A 3 -0.21 3.44 9.76
CA ASN A 3 1.11 2.78 9.64
C ASN A 3 1.35 2.07 8.30
N GLU A 4 0.29 1.63 7.64
CA GLU A 4 0.36 0.93 6.35
C GLU A 4 0.05 1.84 5.15
N GLY A 5 -0.08 3.16 5.40
CA GLY A 5 -0.36 4.16 4.37
C GLY A 5 -1.85 4.41 4.14
N GLU A 6 -2.73 3.86 4.98
CA GLU A 6 -4.15 4.14 4.96
C GLU A 6 -4.45 5.57 5.44
N GLY A 7 -5.48 6.20 4.88
CA GLY A 7 -5.99 7.47 5.39
C GLY A 7 -6.66 7.28 6.74
N ILE A 8 -6.60 8.32 7.56
CA ILE A 8 -7.26 8.35 8.86
C ILE A 8 -8.29 9.48 8.84
N GLY A 9 -9.53 9.15 9.15
CA GLY A 9 -10.63 10.08 9.34
C GLY A 9 -11.26 9.91 10.72
N HIS A 10 -12.15 10.82 11.08
CA HIS A 10 -12.94 10.73 12.31
C HIS A 10 -14.43 10.82 11.94
N LEU A 11 -15.22 9.94 12.53
CA LEU A 11 -16.68 9.92 12.41
C LEU A 11 -17.32 10.03 13.77
N SER A 12 -18.49 10.66 13.86
CA SER A 12 -19.30 10.62 15.07
C SER A 12 -19.92 9.22 15.25
N LEU A 13 -20.15 8.82 16.50
CA LEU A 13 -20.85 7.55 16.77
C LEU A 13 -22.29 7.56 16.22
N SER A 14 -22.94 8.71 16.18
CA SER A 14 -24.25 8.88 15.56
C SER A 14 -24.26 8.54 14.08
N ASP A 15 -23.21 8.93 13.34
CA ASP A 15 -23.08 8.63 11.91
C ASP A 15 -22.87 7.13 11.64
N VAL A 16 -22.14 6.45 12.53
CA VAL A 16 -21.93 5.00 12.45
C VAL A 16 -23.17 4.21 12.82
N ALA A 17 -23.94 4.67 13.82
CA ALA A 17 -25.15 4.00 14.29
C ALA A 17 -26.31 4.07 13.28
N ASN A 18 -26.43 5.19 12.57
CA ASN A 18 -27.46 5.40 11.56
C ASN A 18 -27.23 4.60 10.27
N ASN A 19 -26.03 4.04 10.11
CA ASN A 19 -25.62 3.32 8.89
C ASN A 19 -25.79 1.80 8.98
N LYS A 20 -26.86 1.31 9.62
CA LYS A 20 -27.21 -0.11 9.64
C LYS A 20 -27.61 -0.68 8.27
N THR A 21 -27.75 0.16 7.28
CA THR A 21 -28.05 -0.23 5.89
C THR A 21 -27.24 0.65 4.94
N GLY A 22 -26.07 0.19 4.51
CA GLY A 22 -25.33 0.54 3.31
C GLY A 22 -25.48 1.93 2.66
N THR A 23 -25.62 3.01 3.43
CA THR A 23 -25.79 4.38 2.94
C THR A 23 -24.64 5.29 3.34
N ASP A 24 -24.32 6.15 2.44
CA ASP A 24 -23.21 7.07 2.28
C ASP A 24 -22.94 8.00 3.48
N ILE A 25 -21.71 7.97 4.01
CA ILE A 25 -21.23 8.98 4.95
C ILE A 25 -20.24 9.89 4.21
N SER A 26 -20.64 11.13 3.97
CA SER A 26 -19.71 12.17 3.52
C SER A 26 -18.98 12.75 4.74
N THR A 27 -17.69 12.45 4.87
CA THR A 27 -16.87 13.11 5.90
C THR A 27 -16.46 14.49 5.42
N LYS A 28 -17.17 15.54 5.85
CA LYS A 28 -16.60 16.89 5.86
C LYS A 28 -15.65 16.97 7.06
N ALA A 29 -14.44 17.45 6.83
CA ALA A 29 -13.58 17.91 7.90
C ALA A 29 -14.33 19.05 8.62
N SER A 30 -14.87 18.81 9.82
CA SER A 30 -15.58 19.82 10.59
C SER A 30 -14.61 20.57 11.46
N SER A 31 -14.70 21.89 11.36
CA SER A 31 -14.33 22.89 12.33
C SER A 31 -14.85 22.60 13.74
N GLU A 32 -14.09 23.07 14.70
CA GLU A 32 -14.33 23.10 16.13
C GLU A 32 -15.74 23.59 16.49
N ASP A 33 -16.56 22.73 17.06
CA ASP A 33 -17.68 23.12 17.91
C ASP A 33 -17.83 22.10 19.06
N GLY A 34 -17.82 22.65 20.27
CA GLY A 34 -17.64 21.99 21.55
C GLY A 34 -18.82 21.17 22.07
N ASN A 35 -19.24 20.14 21.37
CA ASN A 35 -20.11 19.11 21.91
C ASN A 35 -19.34 17.78 21.97
N ASN A 36 -19.44 17.10 23.12
CA ASN A 36 -18.76 15.85 23.45
C ASN A 36 -19.26 14.67 22.58
N VAL A 37 -19.08 14.77 21.28
CA VAL A 37 -19.39 13.73 20.32
C VAL A 37 -18.26 12.71 20.41
N GLN A 38 -18.54 11.50 20.87
CA GLN A 38 -17.55 10.42 20.83
C GLN A 38 -17.18 10.14 19.38
N ASN A 39 -15.95 10.54 19.01
CA ASN A 39 -15.42 10.33 17.67
C ASN A 39 -14.76 8.95 17.56
N ILE A 40 -15.11 8.22 16.53
CA ILE A 40 -14.44 6.98 16.13
C ILE A 40 -13.36 7.31 15.10
N THR A 41 -12.15 6.80 15.32
CA THR A 41 -11.07 6.84 14.33
C THR A 41 -11.33 5.80 13.24
N VAL A 42 -11.39 6.23 11.99
CA VAL A 42 -11.64 5.35 10.85
C VAL A 42 -10.39 5.26 9.97
N PHE A 43 -9.95 4.02 9.73
CA PHE A 43 -8.86 3.71 8.80
C PHE A 43 -9.44 3.31 7.46
N VAL A 44 -9.03 3.99 6.39
CA VAL A 44 -9.54 3.75 5.04
C VAL A 44 -8.36 3.60 4.08
N LYS A 45 -8.25 2.42 3.47
CA LYS A 45 -7.22 2.14 2.48
C LYS A 45 -7.46 2.98 1.21
N ASP A 46 -6.37 3.27 0.49
CA ASP A 46 -6.37 3.99 -0.79
C ASP A 46 -6.90 5.44 -0.69
N THR A 47 -6.94 6.02 0.51
CA THR A 47 -7.23 7.43 0.73
C THR A 47 -5.97 8.23 1.09
N VAL A 48 -5.99 9.52 0.75
CA VAL A 48 -4.89 10.46 0.96
C VAL A 48 -5.37 11.60 1.86
N ILE A 49 -4.47 12.21 2.60
CA ILE A 49 -4.79 13.42 3.37
C ILE A 49 -5.31 14.49 2.41
N GLY A 50 -6.49 15.06 2.73
CA GLY A 50 -7.17 16.05 1.90
C GLY A 50 -8.20 15.46 0.93
N ASP A 51 -8.36 14.14 0.86
CA ASP A 51 -9.50 13.55 0.16
C ASP A 51 -10.81 13.82 0.90
N VAL A 52 -11.85 14.12 0.17
CA VAL A 52 -13.24 13.97 0.60
C VAL A 52 -13.80 12.74 -0.11
N ALA A 53 -14.26 11.76 0.65
CA ALA A 53 -14.59 10.46 0.12
C ALA A 53 -15.84 9.86 0.78
N GLU A 54 -16.59 9.12 -0.01
CA GLU A 54 -17.61 8.22 0.45
C GLU A 54 -16.98 6.88 0.80
N ILE A 55 -17.25 6.39 2.00
CA ILE A 55 -16.70 5.14 2.51
C ILE A 55 -17.79 4.21 3.01
N SER A 56 -17.54 2.92 2.95
CA SER A 56 -18.39 1.88 3.57
C SER A 56 -17.65 1.31 4.78
N ILE A 57 -18.30 1.32 5.95
CA ILE A 57 -17.74 0.74 7.17
C ILE A 57 -17.81 -0.77 7.09
N MET A 58 -16.67 -1.42 7.10
CA MET A 58 -16.55 -2.88 7.07
C MET A 58 -16.56 -3.51 8.46
N LYS A 59 -15.92 -2.83 9.43
CA LYS A 59 -15.80 -3.30 10.81
C LYS A 59 -15.67 -2.13 11.75
N ALA A 60 -16.49 -2.09 12.78
CA ALA A 60 -16.40 -1.10 13.86
C ALA A 60 -16.09 -1.79 15.19
N LYS A 61 -15.27 -1.13 16.00
CA LYS A 61 -14.98 -1.41 17.41
C LYS A 61 -15.33 -0.17 18.23
N LYS A 62 -15.16 -0.22 19.56
CA LYS A 62 -15.53 0.87 20.46
C LYS A 62 -14.95 2.25 20.09
N SER A 63 -13.69 2.30 19.61
CA SER A 63 -12.96 3.57 19.31
C SER A 63 -12.32 3.59 17.91
N ILE A 64 -12.43 2.51 17.15
CA ILE A 64 -11.76 2.35 15.85
C ILE A 64 -12.71 1.68 14.87
N ALA A 65 -12.73 2.15 13.63
CA ALA A 65 -13.42 1.49 12.54
C ALA A 65 -12.48 1.32 11.34
N TYR A 66 -12.81 0.37 10.48
CA TYR A 66 -12.15 0.12 9.21
C TYR A 66 -13.16 0.31 8.10
N GLY A 67 -12.84 1.21 7.18
CA GLY A 67 -13.66 1.55 6.04
C GLY A 67 -13.04 1.12 4.71
N ARG A 68 -13.88 0.93 3.72
CA ARG A 68 -13.50 0.75 2.32
C ARG A 68 -13.90 2.00 1.54
N LEU A 69 -12.99 2.54 0.74
CA LEU A 69 -13.29 3.62 -0.19
C LEU A 69 -14.32 3.15 -1.21
N VAL A 70 -15.46 3.84 -1.30
CA VAL A 70 -16.50 3.64 -2.33
C VAL A 70 -16.20 4.51 -3.53
N ARG A 71 -16.12 5.83 -3.32
CA ARG A 71 -15.74 6.81 -4.34
C ARG A 71 -15.11 8.05 -3.72
N LEU A 72 -14.32 8.75 -4.50
CA LEU A 72 -13.82 10.08 -4.15
C LEU A 72 -14.88 11.13 -4.57
N ILE A 73 -15.21 12.02 -3.64
CA ILE A 73 -16.06 13.19 -3.89
C ILE A 73 -15.18 14.33 -4.36
N THR A 74 -14.14 14.62 -3.59
CA THR A 74 -13.11 15.61 -3.93
C THR A 74 -11.74 14.96 -3.71
N PRO A 75 -10.97 14.69 -4.78
CA PRO A 75 -9.64 14.14 -4.63
C PRO A 75 -8.67 15.18 -4.08
N SER A 76 -7.75 14.74 -3.23
CA SER A 76 -6.64 15.55 -2.74
C SER A 76 -5.75 16.02 -3.90
N PRO A 77 -5.21 17.24 -3.87
CA PRO A 77 -4.22 17.71 -4.87
C PRO A 77 -2.91 16.89 -4.81
N SER A 78 -2.69 16.15 -3.75
CA SER A 78 -1.52 15.26 -3.61
C SER A 78 -1.70 13.90 -4.29
N ARG A 79 -2.88 13.62 -4.86
CA ARG A 79 -3.12 12.40 -5.62
C ARG A 79 -2.44 12.40 -6.97
N VAL A 80 -1.90 11.24 -7.30
CA VAL A 80 -1.38 10.95 -8.64
C VAL A 80 -1.92 9.62 -9.14
N THR A 81 -1.96 9.45 -10.45
CA THR A 81 -2.24 8.13 -11.03
C THR A 81 -1.04 7.23 -10.83
N PRO A 82 -1.20 6.04 -10.20
CA PRO A 82 -0.11 5.09 -10.05
C PRO A 82 0.48 4.70 -11.41
N VAL A 83 1.82 4.71 -11.52
CA VAL A 83 2.52 4.26 -12.76
C VAL A 83 2.36 2.75 -12.99
N CYS A 84 2.15 1.98 -11.91
CA CYS A 84 1.94 0.55 -12.00
C CYS A 84 0.45 0.24 -12.27
N PRO A 85 0.11 -0.43 -13.39
CA PRO A 85 -1.28 -0.69 -13.75
C PRO A 85 -1.99 -1.64 -12.76
N VAL A 86 -1.24 -2.43 -12.00
CA VAL A 86 -1.77 -3.37 -11.01
C VAL A 86 -1.67 -2.86 -9.56
N ALA A 87 -1.32 -1.60 -9.35
CA ALA A 87 -1.10 -1.02 -8.02
C ALA A 87 -2.29 -1.22 -7.07
N LYS A 88 -3.53 -1.09 -7.55
CA LYS A 88 -4.76 -1.33 -6.77
C LYS A 88 -4.93 -2.76 -6.27
N SER A 89 -4.42 -3.73 -7.04
CA SER A 89 -4.64 -5.15 -6.76
C SER A 89 -3.45 -5.79 -6.06
N CYS A 90 -2.24 -5.32 -6.37
CA CYS A 90 -0.99 -5.85 -5.85
C CYS A 90 -0.76 -5.40 -4.41
N GLY A 91 -0.34 -6.32 -3.53
CA GLY A 91 0.02 -6.04 -2.14
C GLY A 91 1.41 -5.43 -1.95
N GLY A 92 2.18 -5.23 -3.03
CA GLY A 92 3.58 -4.80 -2.93
C GLY A 92 3.81 -3.31 -2.67
N CYS A 93 2.81 -2.44 -2.96
CA CYS A 93 2.93 -1.00 -2.85
C CYS A 93 1.71 -0.38 -2.18
N SER A 94 1.93 0.54 -1.22
CA SER A 94 0.85 1.19 -0.48
C SER A 94 0.68 2.67 -0.81
N LEU A 95 1.66 3.33 -1.45
CA LEU A 95 1.69 4.80 -1.57
C LEU A 95 1.78 5.32 -3.01
N GLN A 96 1.70 4.47 -4.04
CA GLN A 96 1.86 4.92 -5.43
C GLN A 96 0.79 5.91 -5.91
N HIS A 97 -0.32 6.04 -5.21
CA HIS A 97 -1.38 7.00 -5.51
C HIS A 97 -1.16 8.37 -4.87
N ILE A 98 0.01 8.59 -4.24
CA ILE A 98 0.42 9.85 -3.60
C ILE A 98 1.66 10.38 -4.31
N SER A 99 1.74 11.69 -4.54
CA SER A 99 2.94 12.32 -5.13
C SER A 99 4.18 12.04 -4.28
N TYR A 100 5.34 11.91 -4.93
CA TYR A 100 6.54 11.48 -4.22
C TYR A 100 6.96 12.47 -3.13
N GLU A 101 6.80 13.77 -3.36
CA GLU A 101 7.05 14.83 -2.39
C GLU A 101 6.19 14.63 -1.13
N LYS A 102 4.91 14.30 -1.32
CA LYS A 102 4.00 14.02 -0.20
C LYS A 102 4.28 12.69 0.49
N GLN A 103 4.81 11.70 -0.22
CA GLN A 103 5.32 10.49 0.41
C GLN A 103 6.51 10.78 1.33
N LEU A 104 7.44 11.66 0.90
CA LEU A 104 8.58 12.09 1.72
C LEU A 104 8.11 12.86 2.96
N GLU A 105 7.24 13.84 2.78
CA GLU A 105 6.64 14.61 3.88
C GLU A 105 5.95 13.70 4.90
N TYR A 106 5.16 12.73 4.42
CA TYR A 106 4.52 11.74 5.29
C TYR A 106 5.52 10.91 6.09
N LYS A 107 6.57 10.41 5.45
CA LYS A 107 7.61 9.62 6.10
C LYS A 107 8.37 10.42 7.15
N TRP A 108 8.71 11.66 6.85
CA TRP A 108 9.38 12.58 7.76
C TRP A 108 8.49 12.88 8.98
N ASN A 109 7.24 13.25 8.75
CA ASN A 109 6.27 13.50 9.81
C ASN A 109 6.02 12.26 10.69
N LYS A 110 6.03 11.06 10.10
CA LYS A 110 5.89 9.82 10.87
C LYS A 110 7.03 9.61 11.87
N VAL A 111 8.28 9.84 11.45
CA VAL A 111 9.44 9.77 12.35
C VAL A 111 9.34 10.83 13.44
N ARG A 112 9.03 12.07 13.07
CA ARG A 112 8.82 13.19 13.99
C ARG A 112 7.81 12.87 15.09
N GLU A 113 6.64 12.35 14.71
CA GLU A 113 5.59 11.97 15.65
C GLU A 113 5.99 10.79 16.55
N CYS A 114 6.77 9.82 16.03
CA CYS A 114 7.33 8.76 16.86
C CYS A 114 8.30 9.30 17.90
N LEU A 115 9.21 10.18 17.53
CA LEU A 115 10.15 10.84 18.46
C LEU A 115 9.39 11.62 19.53
N ARG A 116 8.38 12.39 19.15
CA ARG A 116 7.58 13.19 20.07
C ARG A 116 6.73 12.34 21.01
N ARG A 117 5.94 11.38 20.48
CA ARG A 117 4.94 10.64 21.26
C ARG A 117 5.53 9.46 22.02
N ILE A 118 6.44 8.72 21.40
CA ILE A 118 7.03 7.51 21.97
C ILE A 118 8.34 7.86 22.67
N GLY A 119 9.22 8.59 21.97
CA GLY A 119 10.51 9.03 22.49
C GLY A 119 10.41 10.13 23.54
N LYS A 120 9.24 10.78 23.68
CA LYS A 120 9.02 11.91 24.62
C LYS A 120 9.97 13.07 24.40
N ILE A 121 10.43 13.27 23.18
CA ILE A 121 11.31 14.37 22.79
C ILE A 121 10.42 15.59 22.52
N GLU A 122 10.59 16.67 23.27
CA GLU A 122 9.78 17.87 23.16
C GLU A 122 9.96 18.58 21.81
N ASN A 123 11.20 18.72 21.35
CA ASN A 123 11.57 19.40 20.12
C ASN A 123 12.27 18.46 19.12
N PRO A 124 11.58 17.49 18.52
CA PRO A 124 12.21 16.54 17.60
C PRO A 124 12.78 17.21 16.35
N ASP A 125 12.23 18.35 15.94
CA ASP A 125 12.67 19.08 14.75
C ASP A 125 14.13 19.56 14.84
N THR A 126 14.66 19.77 16.05
CA THR A 126 16.07 20.13 16.27
C THR A 126 17.04 18.97 16.08
N LEU A 127 16.52 17.74 16.06
CA LEU A 127 17.30 16.50 15.92
C LEU A 127 17.14 15.86 14.54
N MET A 128 16.21 16.38 13.73
CA MET A 128 15.88 15.79 12.45
C MET A 128 16.50 16.58 11.31
N GLU A 129 17.25 15.86 10.49
CA GLU A 129 17.72 16.37 9.21
C GLU A 129 16.62 16.35 8.14
N PRO A 130 16.74 17.14 7.06
CA PRO A 130 15.85 17.02 5.91
C PRO A 130 15.86 15.59 5.37
N ILE A 131 14.69 15.10 4.93
CA ILE A 131 14.61 13.75 4.38
C ILE A 131 15.31 13.65 3.03
N TYR A 132 16.17 12.66 2.88
CA TYR A 132 16.77 12.35 1.59
C TYR A 132 15.78 11.58 0.72
N GLY A 133 15.38 12.18 -0.40
CA GLY A 133 14.57 11.54 -1.42
C GLY A 133 15.44 10.94 -2.52
N MET A 134 14.89 9.94 -3.21
CA MET A 134 15.49 9.39 -4.42
C MET A 134 15.21 10.33 -5.60
N LYS A 135 16.16 10.48 -6.52
CA LYS A 135 15.95 11.19 -7.79
C LYS A 135 14.94 10.44 -8.67
N GLU A 136 15.07 9.11 -8.71
CA GLU A 136 14.18 8.20 -9.40
C GLU A 136 13.62 7.19 -8.38
N PRO A 137 12.34 7.32 -7.94
CA PRO A 137 11.76 6.47 -6.90
C PRO A 137 11.23 5.13 -7.43
N TYR A 138 11.73 4.70 -8.57
CA TYR A 138 11.41 3.41 -9.21
C TYR A 138 12.67 2.56 -9.34
N HIS A 139 12.51 1.30 -9.70
CA HIS A 139 13.60 0.35 -10.01
C HIS A 139 14.68 0.22 -8.92
N TYR A 140 14.35 0.53 -7.66
CA TYR A 140 15.29 0.53 -6.53
C TYR A 140 15.36 -0.81 -5.78
N ARG A 141 14.40 -1.71 -6.02
CA ARG A 141 14.32 -2.99 -5.32
C ARG A 141 15.19 -4.02 -6.00
N ASN A 142 16.19 -4.52 -5.31
CA ASN A 142 17.15 -5.48 -5.82
C ASN A 142 16.85 -6.94 -5.43
N LYS A 143 15.65 -7.21 -4.90
CA LYS A 143 15.21 -8.54 -4.48
C LYS A 143 13.71 -8.71 -4.68
N ALA A 144 13.31 -9.80 -5.34
CA ALA A 144 11.92 -10.17 -5.52
C ALA A 144 11.68 -11.64 -5.18
N GLN A 145 10.49 -11.94 -4.70
CA GLN A 145 9.97 -13.29 -4.54
C GLN A 145 8.62 -13.36 -5.25
N PHE A 146 8.58 -14.13 -6.31
CA PHE A 146 7.40 -14.29 -7.16
C PHE A 146 6.68 -15.59 -6.82
N PRO A 147 5.45 -15.57 -6.27
CA PRO A 147 4.63 -16.77 -6.16
C PRO A 147 4.31 -17.33 -7.54
N VAL A 148 4.30 -18.66 -7.63
CA VAL A 148 3.92 -19.42 -8.82
C VAL A 148 2.65 -20.21 -8.49
N LYS A 149 1.63 -20.08 -9.33
CA LYS A 149 0.38 -20.82 -9.22
C LYS A 149 -0.08 -21.30 -10.59
N ILE A 150 -0.77 -22.44 -10.61
CA ILE A 150 -1.51 -22.89 -11.76
C ILE A 150 -3.00 -22.66 -11.49
N LYS A 151 -3.67 -21.98 -12.40
CA LYS A 151 -5.10 -21.74 -12.35
C LYS A 151 -5.68 -21.76 -13.77
N ASP A 152 -6.77 -22.49 -13.97
CA ASP A 152 -7.49 -22.60 -15.24
C ASP A 152 -6.54 -22.98 -16.42
N GLY A 153 -5.62 -23.93 -16.18
CA GLY A 153 -4.64 -24.39 -17.16
C GLY A 153 -3.58 -23.36 -17.55
N LYS A 154 -3.36 -22.30 -16.74
CA LYS A 154 -2.35 -21.27 -16.99
C LYS A 154 -1.43 -21.10 -15.77
N VAL A 155 -0.16 -20.83 -16.05
CA VAL A 155 0.80 -20.46 -15.01
C VAL A 155 0.63 -18.98 -14.69
N LEU A 156 0.36 -18.69 -13.43
CA LEU A 156 0.27 -17.34 -12.88
C LEU A 156 1.54 -17.05 -12.09
N MET A 157 2.24 -15.96 -12.45
CA MET A 157 3.39 -15.45 -11.74
C MET A 157 3.24 -13.94 -11.52
N GLY A 158 3.64 -13.43 -10.35
CA GLY A 158 3.51 -12.02 -10.03
C GLY A 158 3.73 -11.74 -8.56
N PHE A 159 2.80 -11.04 -7.94
CA PHE A 159 2.83 -10.75 -6.50
C PHE A 159 1.49 -11.11 -5.85
N TYR A 160 1.49 -11.33 -4.55
CA TYR A 160 0.25 -11.56 -3.83
C TYR A 160 -0.63 -10.31 -3.82
N ARG A 161 -1.93 -10.53 -3.97
CA ARG A 161 -2.94 -9.54 -3.61
C ARG A 161 -2.84 -9.25 -2.12
N GLN A 162 -3.06 -8.01 -1.72
CA GLN A 162 -3.04 -7.64 -0.31
C GLN A 162 -4.05 -8.47 0.50
N HIS A 163 -3.62 -8.99 1.65
CA HIS A 163 -4.39 -9.85 2.56
C HIS A 163 -4.97 -11.11 1.89
N SER A 164 -4.32 -11.61 0.86
CA SER A 164 -4.76 -12.79 0.11
C SER A 164 -3.55 -13.59 -0.39
N ASN A 165 -3.80 -14.86 -0.69
CA ASN A 165 -2.84 -15.71 -1.40
C ASN A 165 -3.08 -15.72 -2.92
N ASP A 166 -3.98 -14.89 -3.45
CA ASP A 166 -4.20 -14.76 -4.88
C ASP A 166 -3.01 -14.08 -5.55
N VAL A 167 -2.62 -14.58 -6.71
CA VAL A 167 -1.52 -14.00 -7.49
C VAL A 167 -2.07 -12.95 -8.46
N VAL A 168 -1.56 -11.74 -8.32
CA VAL A 168 -1.75 -10.65 -9.29
C VAL A 168 -0.61 -10.72 -10.28
N THR A 169 -0.92 -11.05 -11.52
CA THR A 169 0.07 -11.13 -12.60
C THR A 169 0.44 -9.72 -13.08
N CYS A 170 1.69 -9.52 -13.41
CA CYS A 170 2.20 -8.30 -14.04
C CYS A 170 3.25 -8.66 -15.09
N LYS A 171 3.42 -7.82 -16.09
CA LYS A 171 4.50 -7.99 -17.08
C LYS A 171 5.84 -7.57 -16.51
N GLU A 172 5.84 -6.50 -15.73
CA GLU A 172 6.99 -5.94 -15.03
C GLU A 172 6.54 -5.31 -13.70
N CYS A 173 7.48 -5.14 -12.78
CA CYS A 173 7.26 -4.42 -11.53
C CYS A 173 8.03 -3.10 -11.54
N LYS A 174 7.34 -1.97 -11.45
CA LYS A 174 7.93 -0.63 -11.54
C LYS A 174 8.93 -0.29 -10.42
N ILE A 175 8.93 -1.02 -9.32
CA ILE A 175 9.89 -0.81 -8.23
C ILE A 175 11.04 -1.83 -8.22
N GLN A 176 10.93 -2.93 -8.96
CA GLN A 176 12.02 -3.90 -9.08
C GLN A 176 13.08 -3.40 -10.08
N ASP A 177 14.32 -3.73 -9.80
CA ASP A 177 15.46 -3.53 -10.67
C ASP A 177 15.21 -4.03 -12.10
N PHE A 178 15.85 -3.41 -13.09
CA PHE A 178 15.65 -3.76 -14.50
C PHE A 178 16.05 -5.20 -14.79
N THR A 179 17.20 -5.66 -14.29
CA THR A 179 17.70 -7.02 -14.47
C THR A 179 16.74 -8.05 -13.88
N ILE A 180 16.14 -7.76 -12.70
CA ILE A 180 15.11 -8.63 -12.11
C ILE A 180 13.88 -8.72 -13.01
N ASN A 181 13.44 -7.59 -13.60
CA ASN A 181 12.30 -7.59 -14.52
C ASN A 181 12.59 -8.37 -15.80
N GLU A 182 13.79 -8.27 -16.36
CA GLU A 182 14.21 -9.03 -17.54
C GLU A 182 14.19 -10.54 -17.28
N ILE A 183 14.81 -10.98 -16.17
CA ILE A 183 14.82 -12.39 -15.78
C ILE A 183 13.39 -12.89 -15.51
N PHE A 184 12.58 -12.11 -14.81
CA PHE A 184 11.18 -12.43 -14.54
C PHE A 184 10.39 -12.60 -15.84
N GLY A 185 10.53 -11.65 -16.77
CA GLY A 185 9.89 -11.72 -18.09
C GLY A 185 10.36 -12.93 -18.92
N PHE A 186 11.66 -13.26 -18.87
CA PHE A 186 12.20 -14.46 -19.51
C PHE A 186 11.56 -15.73 -18.93
N ILE A 187 11.50 -15.85 -17.59
CA ILE A 187 10.90 -17.00 -16.92
C ILE A 187 9.41 -17.11 -17.26
N GLN A 188 8.66 -15.99 -17.22
CA GLN A 188 7.24 -15.98 -17.56
C GLN A 188 6.97 -16.50 -18.98
N LYS A 189 7.86 -16.21 -19.91
CA LYS A 189 7.73 -16.63 -21.32
C LYS A 189 8.00 -18.12 -21.53
N HIS A 190 8.88 -18.73 -20.73
CA HIS A 190 9.39 -20.08 -20.96
C HIS A 190 8.91 -21.12 -19.96
N ILE A 191 8.29 -20.71 -18.83
CA ILE A 191 7.80 -21.65 -17.83
C ILE A 191 6.60 -22.43 -18.36
N THR A 192 6.67 -23.75 -18.31
CA THR A 192 5.58 -24.66 -18.66
C THR A 192 4.73 -24.99 -17.43
N ILE A 193 3.55 -25.56 -17.65
CA ILE A 193 2.70 -26.05 -16.55
C ILE A 193 3.44 -27.14 -15.76
N GLU A 194 4.09 -28.07 -16.45
CA GLU A 194 4.87 -29.16 -15.85
C GLU A 194 5.98 -28.62 -14.91
N MET A 195 6.74 -27.63 -15.37
CA MET A 195 7.75 -26.95 -14.53
C MET A 195 7.10 -26.25 -13.31
N ALA A 196 5.93 -25.67 -13.48
CA ALA A 196 5.25 -24.93 -12.43
C ALA A 196 4.58 -25.80 -11.37
N GLU A 197 4.24 -27.07 -11.67
CA GLU A 197 3.57 -27.99 -10.73
C GLU A 197 4.36 -28.20 -9.43
N GLY A 198 5.68 -28.30 -9.55
CA GLY A 198 6.60 -28.46 -8.43
C GLY A 198 6.99 -27.15 -7.74
N LEU A 199 6.64 -26.00 -8.30
CA LEU A 199 7.11 -24.71 -7.78
C LEU A 199 6.09 -24.02 -6.88
N ARG A 200 6.62 -23.39 -5.83
CA ARG A 200 5.89 -22.50 -4.93
C ARG A 200 6.23 -21.03 -5.18
N HIS A 201 7.53 -20.72 -5.29
CA HIS A 201 8.05 -19.38 -5.54
C HIS A 201 9.29 -19.42 -6.40
N ILE A 202 9.56 -18.29 -7.07
CA ILE A 202 10.84 -18.00 -7.69
C ILE A 202 11.39 -16.74 -7.01
N PHE A 203 12.59 -16.86 -6.49
CA PHE A 203 13.31 -15.78 -5.84
C PHE A 203 14.41 -15.29 -6.77
N ILE A 204 14.49 -13.97 -6.98
CA ILE A 204 15.51 -13.33 -7.79
C ILE A 204 16.14 -12.21 -6.98
N ARG A 205 17.46 -12.16 -6.96
CA ARG A 205 18.23 -11.10 -6.33
C ARG A 205 19.33 -10.64 -7.28
N HIS A 206 19.51 -9.33 -7.37
CA HIS A 206 20.59 -8.67 -8.08
C HIS A 206 21.44 -7.88 -7.08
N SER A 207 22.76 -8.11 -7.05
CA SER A 207 23.67 -7.44 -6.12
C SER A 207 24.19 -6.13 -6.70
N SER A 208 24.80 -5.30 -5.85
CA SER A 208 25.53 -4.10 -6.29
C SER A 208 26.84 -4.40 -7.05
N THR A 209 27.31 -5.65 -7.01
CA THR A 209 28.45 -6.17 -7.74
C THR A 209 28.05 -6.85 -9.06
N ASP A 210 26.82 -6.63 -9.52
CA ASP A 210 26.25 -7.18 -10.75
C ASP A 210 26.11 -8.71 -10.76
N GLU A 211 26.08 -9.33 -9.57
CA GLU A 211 25.85 -10.77 -9.44
C GLU A 211 24.34 -11.05 -9.31
N ILE A 212 23.90 -12.14 -9.93
CA ILE A 212 22.51 -12.54 -9.98
C ILE A 212 22.34 -13.89 -9.27
N GLN A 213 21.36 -13.95 -8.37
CA GLN A 213 20.92 -15.19 -7.75
C GLN A 213 19.47 -15.46 -8.12
N VAL A 214 19.23 -16.65 -8.70
CA VAL A 214 17.87 -17.15 -8.98
C VAL A 214 17.68 -18.45 -8.18
N VAL A 215 16.62 -18.51 -7.37
CA VAL A 215 16.29 -19.70 -6.57
C VAL A 215 14.88 -20.14 -6.88
N PHE A 216 14.73 -21.40 -7.27
CA PHE A 216 13.45 -22.06 -7.46
C PHE A 216 13.05 -22.78 -6.17
N ILE A 217 11.95 -22.37 -5.56
CA ILE A 217 11.47 -22.89 -4.27
C ILE A 217 10.34 -23.87 -4.56
N GLY A 218 10.57 -25.14 -4.22
CA GLY A 218 9.60 -26.22 -4.42
C GLY A 218 8.45 -26.20 -3.39
N LYS A 219 7.41 -26.97 -3.72
CA LYS A 219 6.37 -27.37 -2.76
C LYS A 219 6.88 -28.59 -1.99
N ASN A 220 6.60 -28.64 -0.71
CA ASN A 220 6.74 -29.84 0.10
C ASN A 220 5.57 -30.78 -0.16
#